data_07d50e8abe1c4cda32fd18f924991bd0
#
_entry.id   07d50e8abe1c4cda32fd18f924991bd0
#
_cell.length_a   1.000
_cell.length_b   1.000
_cell.length_c   1.000
_cell.angle_alpha   90.00
_cell.angle_beta   90.00
_cell.angle_gamma   90.00
#
_symmetry.space_group_name_H-M   'P 1'
#
loop_
_entity.id
_entity.type
_entity.pdbx_description
1 polymer ?
#
loop_
_entity_poly.entity_id
_entity_poly.type
_entity_poly.pdbx_seq_one_letter_code
_entity_poly.pdbx_strand_id
1 'polypeptide(L)'
;MPEVRVKGTQIHFLEKKGASPIRILFIHGSGGNASGWKKVMDGLDGFHTLAVDLPGHGESKGEGKRSIQEYTEFVRDFCDALGLEEIVLGGHSLGGGIVLDFAVRFPSRMKAALLIGTGARLRVLPAALDLLKKMAGGEIPPKFEPWAFSEKAAPEVLEEGEKEWAKTSPKVRYYDMLAGDQFDIMGEMGKIKCPSLIICGREDRLTPLKYSEFLKSKIAQSKMEIVEGAAHMPMLENPKALSSVLSEFLKTLS
;
A
#
# COMPACT_ATOMS: atom_id res chain seq x y z
N MET A 1 20.25 5.34 -5.33
CA MET A 1 18.92 4.75 -5.53
C MET A 1 18.16 5.67 -6.46
N PRO A 2 17.23 5.16 -7.28
CA PRO A 2 16.55 6.02 -8.26
C PRO A 2 15.67 7.07 -7.57
N GLU A 3 15.67 8.26 -8.15
CA GLU A 3 14.91 9.42 -7.69
C GLU A 3 14.29 10.14 -8.89
N VAL A 4 13.13 10.73 -8.70
CA VAL A 4 12.45 11.53 -9.70
C VAL A 4 11.90 12.82 -9.07
N ARG A 5 11.81 13.90 -9.84
CA ARG A 5 11.14 15.11 -9.39
C ARG A 5 9.66 15.11 -9.78
N VAL A 6 8.78 15.13 -8.78
CA VAL A 6 7.33 15.24 -8.98
C VAL A 6 6.90 16.62 -8.49
N LYS A 7 6.45 17.48 -9.41
CA LYS A 7 6.10 18.88 -9.12
C LYS A 7 7.15 19.60 -8.26
N GLY A 8 8.44 19.40 -8.59
CA GLY A 8 9.56 20.01 -7.90
C GLY A 8 10.04 19.30 -6.64
N THR A 9 9.28 18.35 -6.10
CA THR A 9 9.65 17.54 -4.92
C THR A 9 10.47 16.34 -5.35
N GLN A 10 11.58 16.06 -4.66
CA GLN A 10 12.42 14.88 -4.86
C GLN A 10 11.77 13.66 -4.23
N ILE A 11 11.48 12.66 -5.04
CA ILE A 11 10.80 11.41 -4.66
C ILE A 11 11.72 10.24 -4.90
N HIS A 12 11.94 9.46 -3.86
CA HIS A 12 12.68 8.21 -3.89
C HIS A 12 11.76 7.04 -4.26
N PHE A 13 12.31 6.07 -4.96
CA PHE A 13 11.62 4.81 -5.24
C PHE A 13 12.63 3.67 -5.42
N LEU A 14 12.18 2.44 -5.24
CA LEU A 14 12.92 1.25 -5.61
C LEU A 14 12.50 0.79 -7.00
N GLU A 15 13.42 0.23 -7.77
CA GLU A 15 13.16 -0.33 -9.09
C GLU A 15 13.90 -1.66 -9.25
N LYS A 16 13.17 -2.68 -9.72
CA LYS A 16 13.73 -3.95 -10.21
C LYS A 16 13.27 -4.12 -11.66
N LYS A 17 14.20 -4.01 -12.60
CA LYS A 17 13.90 -4.20 -14.03
C LYS A 17 13.64 -5.66 -14.33
N GLY A 18 12.65 -5.92 -15.18
CA GLY A 18 12.30 -7.24 -15.69
C GLY A 18 11.99 -7.18 -17.19
N ALA A 19 11.93 -8.32 -17.85
CA ALA A 19 11.68 -8.43 -19.30
C ALA A 19 10.20 -8.22 -19.68
N SER A 20 9.27 -8.39 -18.72
CA SER A 20 7.85 -8.18 -18.95
C SER A 20 7.55 -6.72 -19.35
N PRO A 21 6.68 -6.49 -20.32
CA PRO A 21 6.21 -5.14 -20.64
C PRO A 21 5.30 -4.56 -19.54
N ILE A 22 4.79 -5.40 -18.64
CA ILE A 22 3.94 -4.99 -17.54
C ILE A 22 4.80 -4.24 -16.49
N ARG A 23 4.39 -3.01 -16.19
CA ARG A 23 4.96 -2.19 -15.12
C ARG A 23 4.08 -2.29 -13.89
N ILE A 24 4.69 -2.53 -12.74
CA ILE A 24 3.99 -2.71 -11.46
C ILE A 24 4.54 -1.66 -10.50
N LEU A 25 3.66 -0.82 -9.94
CA LEU A 25 4.02 0.14 -8.90
C LEU A 25 3.37 -0.27 -7.59
N PHE A 26 4.18 -0.51 -6.57
CA PHE A 26 3.74 -0.77 -5.21
C PHE A 26 3.70 0.51 -4.37
N ILE A 27 2.62 0.65 -3.61
CA ILE A 27 2.34 1.77 -2.70
C ILE A 27 2.20 1.21 -1.28
N HIS A 28 3.03 1.69 -0.36
CA HIS A 28 3.03 1.26 1.03
C HIS A 28 1.81 1.75 1.82
N GLY A 29 1.58 1.16 2.98
CA GLY A 29 0.56 1.59 3.94
C GLY A 29 1.01 2.77 4.80
N SER A 30 0.14 3.18 5.72
CA SER A 30 0.41 4.27 6.66
C SER A 30 1.74 4.08 7.40
N GLY A 31 2.57 5.11 7.38
CA GLY A 31 3.87 5.13 8.05
C GLY A 31 4.93 4.19 7.46
N GLY A 32 4.60 3.47 6.38
CA GLY A 32 5.52 2.58 5.68
C GLY A 32 6.45 3.31 4.72
N ASN A 33 7.14 2.55 3.88
CA ASN A 33 8.01 3.05 2.81
C ASN A 33 8.27 1.97 1.76
N ALA A 34 8.99 2.31 0.69
CA ALA A 34 9.27 1.42 -0.44
C ALA A 34 10.05 0.15 -0.05
N SER A 35 10.94 0.22 0.97
CA SER A 35 11.77 -0.93 1.36
C SER A 35 10.94 -2.11 1.90
N GLY A 36 9.75 -1.87 2.45
CA GLY A 36 8.83 -2.93 2.85
C GLY A 36 8.40 -3.86 1.71
N TRP A 37 8.52 -3.42 0.46
CA TRP A 37 8.19 -4.22 -0.72
C TRP A 37 9.35 -5.02 -1.28
N LYS A 38 10.59 -4.78 -0.81
CA LYS A 38 11.80 -5.33 -1.41
C LYS A 38 11.75 -6.86 -1.56
N LYS A 39 11.41 -7.59 -0.51
CA LYS A 39 11.34 -9.07 -0.54
C LYS A 39 10.29 -9.58 -1.54
N VAL A 40 9.17 -8.88 -1.66
CA VAL A 40 8.11 -9.20 -2.63
C VAL A 40 8.60 -8.94 -4.06
N MET A 41 9.21 -7.78 -4.30
CA MET A 41 9.78 -7.43 -5.60
C MET A 41 10.87 -8.43 -6.02
N ASP A 42 11.73 -8.85 -5.09
CA ASP A 42 12.76 -9.86 -5.34
C ASP A 42 12.15 -11.21 -5.77
N GLY A 43 10.98 -11.57 -5.24
CA GLY A 43 10.22 -12.78 -5.60
C GLY A 43 9.41 -12.69 -6.91
N LEU A 44 9.30 -11.52 -7.53
CA LEU A 44 8.57 -11.31 -8.79
C LEU A 44 9.53 -11.33 -9.99
N ASP A 45 10.06 -12.53 -10.29
CA ASP A 45 11.00 -12.69 -11.39
C ASP A 45 10.36 -12.45 -12.76
N GLY A 46 11.11 -11.77 -13.62
CA GLY A 46 10.68 -11.41 -14.98
C GLY A 46 9.80 -10.15 -15.04
N PHE A 47 9.20 -9.71 -13.95
CA PHE A 47 8.38 -8.50 -13.95
C PHE A 47 9.20 -7.24 -13.65
N HIS A 48 8.79 -6.12 -14.26
CA HIS A 48 9.35 -4.80 -13.97
C HIS A 48 8.56 -4.17 -12.83
N THR A 49 9.18 -4.06 -11.66
CA THR A 49 8.53 -3.60 -10.44
C THR A 49 9.15 -2.32 -9.90
N LEU A 50 8.31 -1.44 -9.41
CA LEU A 50 8.67 -0.21 -8.71
C LEU A 50 7.98 -0.21 -7.34
N ALA A 51 8.58 0.44 -6.35
CA ALA A 51 7.94 0.76 -5.08
C ALA A 51 8.29 2.19 -4.71
N VAL A 52 7.29 3.04 -4.46
CA VAL A 52 7.48 4.46 -4.20
C VAL A 52 7.48 4.76 -2.70
N ASP A 53 8.35 5.65 -2.26
CA ASP A 53 8.19 6.37 -1.00
C ASP A 53 7.23 7.53 -1.22
N LEU A 54 6.06 7.50 -0.59
CA LEU A 54 5.11 8.61 -0.62
C LEU A 54 5.75 9.89 -0.04
N PRO A 55 5.26 11.10 -0.37
CA PRO A 55 5.80 12.34 0.16
C PRO A 55 5.91 12.33 1.69
N GLY A 56 7.09 12.64 2.22
CA GLY A 56 7.39 12.64 3.65
C GLY A 56 7.68 11.27 4.26
N HIS A 57 7.74 10.20 3.44
CA HIS A 57 8.06 8.84 3.86
C HIS A 57 9.44 8.41 3.36
N GLY A 58 10.06 7.48 4.07
CA GLY A 58 11.33 6.89 3.68
C GLY A 58 12.38 7.96 3.35
N GLU A 59 12.90 7.94 2.13
CA GLU A 59 13.89 8.90 1.63
C GLU A 59 13.27 10.03 0.79
N SER A 60 11.96 9.99 0.53
CA SER A 60 11.23 11.03 -0.20
C SER A 60 11.15 12.33 0.60
N LYS A 61 11.33 13.45 -0.10
CA LYS A 61 11.12 14.78 0.47
C LYS A 61 9.63 15.16 0.43
N GLY A 62 9.34 16.32 1.01
CA GLY A 62 7.97 16.86 1.07
C GLY A 62 7.26 16.51 2.37
N GLU A 63 5.97 16.71 2.37
CA GLU A 63 5.09 16.44 3.52
C GLU A 63 4.07 15.36 3.19
N GLY A 64 3.70 14.55 4.19
CA GLY A 64 2.58 13.61 4.10
C GLY A 64 1.27 14.34 3.74
N LYS A 65 0.38 13.65 3.03
CA LYS A 65 -0.92 14.18 2.64
C LYS A 65 -1.97 13.88 3.70
N ARG A 66 -3.08 14.62 3.64
CA ARG A 66 -4.15 14.52 4.64
C ARG A 66 -5.41 13.83 4.12
N SER A 67 -5.42 13.44 2.85
CA SER A 67 -6.49 12.67 2.23
C SER A 67 -5.93 11.65 1.25
N ILE A 68 -6.68 10.57 1.02
CA ILE A 68 -6.35 9.58 0.00
C ILE A 68 -6.37 10.22 -1.39
N GLN A 69 -7.29 11.15 -1.65
CA GLN A 69 -7.38 11.86 -2.91
C GLN A 69 -6.11 12.65 -3.24
N GLU A 70 -5.50 13.31 -2.26
CA GLU A 70 -4.23 14.02 -2.46
C GLU A 70 -3.07 13.05 -2.75
N TYR A 71 -3.04 11.88 -2.10
CA TYR A 71 -2.08 10.83 -2.41
C TYR A 71 -2.33 10.24 -3.80
N THR A 72 -3.58 10.05 -4.21
CA THR A 72 -3.95 9.59 -5.55
C THR A 72 -3.46 10.54 -6.64
N GLU A 73 -3.65 11.85 -6.46
CA GLU A 73 -3.10 12.88 -7.37
C GLU A 73 -1.57 12.79 -7.44
N PHE A 74 -0.91 12.64 -6.30
CA PHE A 74 0.53 12.46 -6.26
C PHE A 74 0.96 11.20 -7.04
N VAL A 75 0.29 10.06 -6.86
CA VAL A 75 0.62 8.81 -7.58
C VAL A 75 0.45 8.99 -9.09
N ARG A 76 -0.62 9.70 -9.53
CA ARG A 76 -0.79 10.04 -10.95
C ARG A 76 0.42 10.87 -11.46
N ASP A 77 0.77 11.93 -10.75
CA ASP A 77 1.88 12.81 -11.13
C ASP A 77 3.23 12.07 -11.12
N PHE A 78 3.42 11.12 -10.20
CA PHE A 78 4.59 10.23 -10.18
C PHE A 78 4.63 9.33 -11.42
N CYS A 79 3.50 8.71 -11.78
CA CYS A 79 3.39 7.92 -13.00
C CYS A 79 3.70 8.76 -14.25
N ASP A 80 3.18 9.98 -14.33
CA ASP A 80 3.44 10.91 -15.43
C ASP A 80 4.92 11.26 -15.53
N ALA A 81 5.58 11.54 -14.40
CA ALA A 81 7.01 11.86 -14.35
C ALA A 81 7.92 10.71 -14.83
N LEU A 82 7.45 9.47 -14.72
CA LEU A 82 8.14 8.27 -15.20
C LEU A 82 7.65 7.75 -16.56
N GLY A 83 6.68 8.43 -17.21
CA GLY A 83 6.10 7.99 -18.49
C GLY A 83 5.32 6.68 -18.39
N LEU A 84 4.71 6.40 -17.23
CA LEU A 84 3.91 5.19 -17.00
C LEU A 84 2.45 5.46 -17.40
N GLU A 85 2.10 5.20 -18.64
CA GLU A 85 0.76 5.49 -19.19
C GLU A 85 -0.31 4.51 -18.69
N GLU A 86 -0.04 3.20 -18.77
CA GLU A 86 -0.89 2.14 -18.23
C GLU A 86 -0.08 1.29 -17.26
N ILE A 87 -0.65 1.01 -16.08
CA ILE A 87 0.10 0.41 -14.98
C ILE A 87 -0.72 -0.57 -14.15
N VAL A 88 -0.06 -1.56 -13.59
CA VAL A 88 -0.57 -2.35 -12.46
C VAL A 88 -0.21 -1.61 -11.18
N LEU A 89 -1.22 -1.18 -10.42
CA LEU A 89 -1.00 -0.57 -9.11
C LEU A 89 -1.25 -1.60 -8.00
N GLY A 90 -0.25 -1.80 -7.15
CA GLY A 90 -0.35 -2.60 -5.93
C GLY A 90 -0.32 -1.69 -4.71
N GLY A 91 -1.27 -1.85 -3.79
CA GLY A 91 -1.31 -1.02 -2.59
C GLY A 91 -1.63 -1.82 -1.33
N HIS A 92 -0.92 -1.50 -0.26
CA HIS A 92 -1.15 -2.07 1.06
C HIS A 92 -1.91 -1.07 1.94
N SER A 93 -2.97 -1.52 2.63
CA SER A 93 -3.68 -0.70 3.63
C SER A 93 -4.10 0.66 3.06
N LEU A 94 -3.57 1.79 3.57
CA LEU A 94 -3.74 3.14 3.00
C LEU A 94 -3.41 3.16 1.50
N GLY A 95 -2.28 2.54 1.10
CA GLY A 95 -1.89 2.41 -0.31
C GLY A 95 -2.93 1.69 -1.15
N GLY A 96 -3.62 0.69 -0.58
CA GLY A 96 -4.75 0.02 -1.23
C GLY A 96 -5.95 0.96 -1.42
N GLY A 97 -6.22 1.84 -0.45
CA GLY A 97 -7.20 2.92 -0.61
C GLY A 97 -6.85 3.87 -1.74
N ILE A 98 -5.55 4.22 -1.88
CA ILE A 98 -5.04 5.03 -3.00
C ILE A 98 -5.26 4.31 -4.34
N VAL A 99 -4.98 3.01 -4.41
CA VAL A 99 -5.22 2.20 -5.63
C VAL A 99 -6.70 2.18 -5.99
N LEU A 100 -7.60 2.00 -5.01
CA LEU A 100 -9.05 2.02 -5.24
C LEU A 100 -9.53 3.37 -5.76
N ASP A 101 -9.10 4.47 -5.14
CA ASP A 101 -9.44 5.84 -5.59
C ASP A 101 -8.87 6.12 -6.98
N PHE A 102 -7.64 5.69 -7.26
CA PHE A 102 -7.02 5.80 -8.58
C PHE A 102 -7.80 5.04 -9.66
N ALA A 103 -8.21 3.81 -9.37
CA ALA A 103 -8.99 2.99 -10.31
C ALA A 103 -10.37 3.59 -10.63
N VAL A 104 -10.98 4.30 -9.69
CA VAL A 104 -12.23 5.03 -9.90
C VAL A 104 -12.03 6.30 -10.71
N ARG A 105 -10.98 7.07 -10.43
CA ARG A 105 -10.76 8.41 -11.02
C ARG A 105 -10.00 8.37 -12.34
N PHE A 106 -9.11 7.40 -12.52
CA PHE A 106 -8.23 7.27 -13.69
C PHE A 106 -8.33 5.86 -14.31
N PRO A 107 -9.54 5.36 -14.65
CA PRO A 107 -9.73 3.96 -15.08
C PRO A 107 -8.94 3.58 -16.35
N SER A 108 -8.70 4.51 -17.26
CA SER A 108 -7.91 4.28 -18.47
C SER A 108 -6.40 4.07 -18.23
N ARG A 109 -5.92 4.40 -17.03
CA ARG A 109 -4.52 4.24 -16.60
C ARG A 109 -4.28 2.90 -15.90
N MET A 110 -5.35 2.16 -15.58
CA MET A 110 -5.29 0.94 -14.79
C MET A 110 -5.28 -0.31 -15.65
N LYS A 111 -4.12 -1.00 -15.73
CA LYS A 111 -4.05 -2.35 -16.28
C LYS A 111 -4.65 -3.38 -15.31
N ALA A 112 -4.33 -3.29 -14.04
CA ALA A 112 -4.92 -4.11 -12.97
C ALA A 112 -4.69 -3.47 -11.60
N ALA A 113 -5.46 -3.91 -10.58
CA ALA A 113 -5.34 -3.51 -9.19
C ALA A 113 -4.92 -4.70 -8.31
N LEU A 114 -3.93 -4.49 -7.45
CA LEU A 114 -3.50 -5.45 -6.41
C LEU A 114 -3.79 -4.82 -5.05
N LEU A 115 -4.79 -5.33 -4.35
CA LEU A 115 -5.37 -4.75 -3.13
C LEU A 115 -4.99 -5.62 -1.93
N ILE A 116 -4.03 -5.20 -1.14
CA ILE A 116 -3.44 -5.98 -0.05
C ILE A 116 -3.82 -5.37 1.30
N GLY A 117 -4.53 -6.12 2.16
CA GLY A 117 -4.89 -5.68 3.52
C GLY A 117 -5.59 -4.32 3.54
N THR A 118 -6.64 -4.13 2.73
CA THR A 118 -7.30 -2.83 2.53
C THR A 118 -8.82 -2.94 2.45
N GLY A 119 -9.49 -1.81 2.25
CA GLY A 119 -10.95 -1.73 2.10
C GLY A 119 -11.42 -0.44 1.43
N ALA A 120 -12.66 -0.44 0.98
CA ALA A 120 -13.30 0.75 0.39
C ALA A 120 -13.64 1.84 1.42
N ARG A 121 -13.48 1.55 2.69
CA ARG A 121 -13.59 2.46 3.83
C ARG A 121 -12.59 2.01 4.89
N LEU A 122 -11.76 2.95 5.35
CA LEU A 122 -10.69 2.69 6.31
C LEU A 122 -10.96 3.51 7.57
N ARG A 123 -11.63 2.90 8.56
CA ARG A 123 -11.91 3.58 9.84
C ARG A 123 -10.80 3.33 10.84
N VAL A 124 -10.37 4.39 11.50
CA VAL A 124 -9.38 4.35 12.58
C VAL A 124 -10.09 4.56 13.92
N LEU A 125 -9.72 3.81 14.93
CA LEU A 125 -10.28 4.01 16.27
C LEU A 125 -9.94 5.42 16.78
N PRO A 126 -10.91 6.17 17.32
CA PRO A 126 -10.67 7.54 17.82
C PRO A 126 -9.53 7.62 18.81
N ALA A 127 -9.39 6.62 19.70
CA ALA A 127 -8.29 6.55 20.67
C ALA A 127 -6.91 6.41 20.00
N ALA A 128 -6.83 5.68 18.86
CA ALA A 128 -5.59 5.56 18.10
C ALA A 128 -5.24 6.87 17.38
N LEU A 129 -6.23 7.58 16.83
CA LEU A 129 -6.01 8.92 16.25
C LEU A 129 -5.54 9.93 17.30
N ASP A 130 -6.14 9.94 18.50
CA ASP A 130 -5.73 10.82 19.60
C ASP A 130 -4.29 10.52 20.05
N LEU A 131 -3.94 9.23 20.20
CA LEU A 131 -2.59 8.79 20.52
C LEU A 131 -1.57 9.29 19.49
N LEU A 132 -1.83 9.08 18.21
CA LEU A 132 -0.95 9.52 17.13
C LEU A 132 -0.84 11.04 17.05
N LYS A 133 -1.94 11.76 17.32
CA LYS A 133 -1.94 13.23 17.40
C LYS A 133 -1.02 13.71 18.51
N LYS A 134 -1.05 13.11 19.69
CA LYS A 134 -0.15 13.42 20.82
C LYS A 134 1.31 13.13 20.48
N MET A 135 1.59 12.00 19.83
CA MET A 135 2.93 11.69 19.33
C MET A 135 3.40 12.72 18.30
N ALA A 136 2.53 13.11 17.37
CA ALA A 136 2.81 14.11 16.34
C ALA A 136 3.06 15.52 16.92
N GLY A 137 2.41 15.85 18.02
CA GLY A 137 2.59 17.10 18.78
C GLY A 137 3.79 17.08 19.72
N GLY A 138 4.46 15.95 19.89
CA GLY A 138 5.59 15.79 20.83
C GLY A 138 5.16 15.70 22.31
N GLU A 139 3.87 15.53 22.59
CA GLU A 139 3.36 15.38 23.97
C GLU A 139 3.76 14.05 24.60
N ILE A 140 3.91 13.01 23.77
CA ILE A 140 4.38 11.69 24.18
C ILE A 140 5.40 11.16 23.17
N PRO A 141 6.40 10.36 23.60
CA PRO A 141 7.37 9.78 22.70
C PRO A 141 6.71 8.78 21.74
N PRO A 142 7.21 8.69 20.47
CA PRO A 142 6.78 7.66 19.55
C PRO A 142 7.10 6.26 20.11
N LYS A 143 6.14 5.34 20.00
CA LYS A 143 6.31 3.95 20.42
C LYS A 143 5.78 3.04 19.33
N PHE A 144 6.61 2.09 18.91
CA PHE A 144 6.19 1.01 18.03
C PHE A 144 5.31 0.03 18.80
N GLU A 145 4.17 -0.30 18.21
CA GLU A 145 3.27 -1.32 18.73
C GLU A 145 2.96 -2.32 17.61
N PRO A 146 3.20 -3.61 17.80
CA PRO A 146 3.13 -4.60 16.72
C PRO A 146 1.70 -5.05 16.37
N TRP A 147 0.69 -4.19 16.48
CA TRP A 147 -0.72 -4.56 16.24
C TRP A 147 -1.02 -5.03 14.81
N ALA A 148 -0.16 -4.61 13.88
CA ALA A 148 -0.27 -4.98 12.47
C ALA A 148 0.26 -6.40 12.18
N PHE A 149 0.95 -7.01 13.12
CA PHE A 149 1.59 -8.32 12.94
C PHE A 149 0.80 -9.44 13.61
N SER A 150 1.01 -10.67 13.13
CA SER A 150 0.56 -11.88 13.79
C SER A 150 1.17 -12.01 15.19
N GLU A 151 0.42 -12.55 16.12
CA GLU A 151 0.94 -12.90 17.46
C GLU A 151 2.05 -13.97 17.40
N LYS A 152 2.15 -14.66 16.26
CA LYS A 152 3.17 -15.67 15.97
C LYS A 152 4.30 -15.15 15.08
N ALA A 153 4.34 -13.84 14.79
CA ALA A 153 5.39 -13.27 13.97
C ALA A 153 6.76 -13.50 14.62
N ALA A 154 7.73 -13.90 13.80
CA ALA A 154 9.09 -14.13 14.28
C ALA A 154 9.71 -12.81 14.79
N PRO A 155 10.57 -12.87 15.84
CA PRO A 155 11.20 -11.66 16.39
C PRO A 155 11.90 -10.80 15.34
N GLU A 156 12.55 -11.42 14.36
CA GLU A 156 13.27 -10.74 13.28
C GLU A 156 12.34 -9.94 12.37
N VAL A 157 11.10 -10.44 12.16
CA VAL A 157 10.06 -9.74 11.38
C VAL A 157 9.55 -8.51 12.15
N LEU A 158 9.38 -8.62 13.46
CA LEU A 158 8.99 -7.50 14.31
C LEU A 158 10.07 -6.43 14.37
N GLU A 159 11.34 -6.84 14.52
CA GLU A 159 12.50 -5.95 14.51
C GLU A 159 12.63 -5.20 13.17
N GLU A 160 12.44 -5.91 12.05
CA GLU A 160 12.40 -5.29 10.70
C GLU A 160 11.25 -4.29 10.62
N GLY A 161 10.04 -4.67 11.07
CA GLY A 161 8.88 -3.80 11.10
C GLY A 161 9.10 -2.52 11.93
N GLU A 162 9.71 -2.63 13.09
CA GLU A 162 10.06 -1.48 13.94
C GLU A 162 11.07 -0.55 13.26
N LYS A 163 12.12 -1.11 12.64
CA LYS A 163 13.11 -0.34 11.87
C LYS A 163 12.48 0.43 10.71
N GLU A 164 11.57 -0.21 9.97
CA GLU A 164 10.86 0.44 8.87
C GLU A 164 9.89 1.52 9.41
N TRP A 165 9.16 1.22 10.47
CA TRP A 165 8.28 2.18 11.12
C TRP A 165 9.01 3.42 11.63
N ALA A 166 10.23 3.28 12.16
CA ALA A 166 11.02 4.39 12.69
C ALA A 166 11.46 5.41 11.64
N LYS A 167 11.48 5.03 10.35
CA LYS A 167 11.87 5.92 9.23
C LYS A 167 10.85 7.02 8.93
N THR A 168 9.60 6.88 9.37
CA THR A 168 8.53 7.86 9.12
C THR A 168 8.24 8.68 10.36
N SER A 169 8.14 10.00 10.23
CA SER A 169 7.88 10.89 11.37
C SER A 169 6.49 10.65 11.96
N PRO A 170 6.30 10.87 13.28
CA PRO A 170 4.97 10.76 13.91
C PRO A 170 3.91 11.65 13.27
N LYS A 171 4.31 12.84 12.82
CA LYS A 171 3.41 13.78 12.13
C LYS A 171 2.86 13.21 10.83
N VAL A 172 3.70 12.57 10.03
CA VAL A 172 3.30 11.96 8.76
C VAL A 172 2.39 10.76 9.03
N ARG A 173 2.72 9.89 9.98
CA ARG A 173 1.85 8.78 10.39
C ARG A 173 0.47 9.24 10.85
N TYR A 174 0.41 10.33 11.60
CA TYR A 174 -0.87 10.92 12.00
C TYR A 174 -1.70 11.37 10.78
N TYR A 175 -1.06 12.03 9.80
CA TYR A 175 -1.73 12.46 8.58
C TYR A 175 -2.24 11.30 7.73
N ASP A 176 -1.47 10.22 7.64
CA ASP A 176 -1.90 9.00 6.94
C ASP A 176 -3.15 8.37 7.58
N MET A 177 -3.14 8.26 8.91
CA MET A 177 -4.28 7.70 9.63
C MET A 177 -5.51 8.59 9.52
N LEU A 178 -5.32 9.90 9.51
CA LEU A 178 -6.40 10.86 9.26
C LEU A 178 -6.96 10.72 7.84
N ALA A 179 -6.08 10.59 6.83
CA ALA A 179 -6.46 10.35 5.45
C ALA A 179 -7.23 9.04 5.29
N GLY A 180 -6.79 7.98 5.99
CA GLY A 180 -7.49 6.69 6.02
C GLY A 180 -8.86 6.79 6.68
N ASP A 181 -8.96 7.43 7.85
CA ASP A 181 -10.22 7.55 8.59
C ASP A 181 -11.32 8.30 7.82
N GLN A 182 -10.93 9.30 7.04
CA GLN A 182 -11.85 10.07 6.20
C GLN A 182 -12.24 9.35 4.92
N PHE A 183 -11.57 8.26 4.55
CA PHE A 183 -11.78 7.55 3.30
C PHE A 183 -13.02 6.67 3.34
N ASP A 184 -13.97 6.94 2.42
CA ASP A 184 -15.14 6.13 2.19
C ASP A 184 -15.61 6.27 0.74
N ILE A 185 -15.37 5.23 -0.05
CA ILE A 185 -15.81 5.12 -1.44
C ILE A 185 -16.59 3.82 -1.70
N MET A 186 -17.26 3.30 -0.67
CA MET A 186 -18.00 2.03 -0.78
C MET A 186 -19.02 2.02 -1.91
N GLY A 187 -19.67 3.16 -2.18
CA GLY A 187 -20.63 3.32 -3.28
C GLY A 187 -20.01 3.31 -4.68
N GLU A 188 -18.69 3.48 -4.78
CA GLU A 188 -17.98 3.66 -6.06
C GLU A 188 -17.39 2.35 -6.63
N MET A 189 -17.37 1.27 -5.84
CA MET A 189 -16.65 0.03 -6.20
C MET A 189 -17.09 -0.58 -7.54
N GLY A 190 -18.35 -0.46 -7.90
CA GLY A 190 -18.88 -0.91 -9.20
C GLY A 190 -18.30 -0.19 -10.42
N LYS A 191 -17.62 0.97 -10.23
CA LYS A 191 -16.92 1.70 -11.29
C LYS A 191 -15.56 1.08 -11.65
N ILE A 192 -14.99 0.25 -10.80
CA ILE A 192 -13.70 -0.42 -11.05
C ILE A 192 -13.92 -1.53 -12.07
N LYS A 193 -13.30 -1.40 -13.24
CA LYS A 193 -13.46 -2.31 -14.38
C LYS A 193 -12.20 -3.12 -14.70
N CYS A 194 -11.04 -2.72 -14.17
CA CYS A 194 -9.80 -3.47 -14.39
C CYS A 194 -9.80 -4.79 -13.61
N PRO A 195 -9.08 -5.81 -14.09
CA PRO A 195 -8.80 -7.01 -13.34
C PRO A 195 -8.21 -6.65 -11.96
N SER A 196 -8.71 -7.28 -10.92
CA SER A 196 -8.32 -6.95 -9.54
C SER A 196 -8.00 -8.20 -8.73
N LEU A 197 -6.91 -8.18 -7.99
CA LEU A 197 -6.54 -9.20 -7.03
C LEU A 197 -6.63 -8.62 -5.62
N ILE A 198 -7.45 -9.24 -4.79
CA ILE A 198 -7.69 -8.84 -3.40
C ILE A 198 -6.98 -9.82 -2.50
N ILE A 199 -6.12 -9.36 -1.62
CA ILE A 199 -5.30 -10.19 -0.75
C ILE A 199 -5.47 -9.77 0.71
N CYS A 200 -5.68 -10.74 1.58
CA CYS A 200 -5.78 -10.53 3.02
C CYS A 200 -4.89 -11.55 3.75
N GLY A 201 -4.18 -11.12 4.77
CA GLY A 201 -3.59 -12.06 5.72
C GLY A 201 -4.68 -12.73 6.55
N ARG A 202 -4.52 -14.01 6.86
CA ARG A 202 -5.52 -14.77 7.64
C ARG A 202 -5.81 -14.14 8.99
N GLU A 203 -4.79 -13.58 9.62
CA GLU A 203 -4.83 -13.07 10.99
C GLU A 203 -4.98 -11.54 11.03
N ASP A 204 -5.31 -10.89 9.88
CA ASP A 204 -5.46 -9.43 9.81
C ASP A 204 -6.62 -8.92 10.67
N ARG A 205 -6.27 -8.16 11.71
CA ARG A 205 -7.23 -7.56 12.66
C ARG A 205 -7.50 -6.07 12.37
N LEU A 206 -6.68 -5.43 11.53
CA LEU A 206 -6.85 -4.02 11.16
C LEU A 206 -7.82 -3.85 9.98
N THR A 207 -7.66 -4.68 8.95
CA THR A 207 -8.60 -4.80 7.83
C THR A 207 -9.05 -6.25 7.69
N PRO A 208 -9.89 -6.74 8.62
CA PRO A 208 -10.30 -8.14 8.68
C PRO A 208 -10.91 -8.63 7.35
N LEU A 209 -10.93 -9.93 7.17
CA LEU A 209 -11.38 -10.63 5.97
C LEU A 209 -12.67 -10.08 5.34
N LYS A 210 -13.63 -9.63 6.18
CA LYS A 210 -14.88 -9.01 5.72
C LYS A 210 -14.69 -7.78 4.82
N TYR A 211 -13.55 -7.07 4.93
CA TYR A 211 -13.21 -5.94 4.05
C TYR A 211 -12.90 -6.44 2.64
N SER A 212 -12.09 -7.49 2.55
CA SER A 212 -11.74 -8.16 1.29
C SER A 212 -12.96 -8.83 0.66
N GLU A 213 -13.80 -9.49 1.43
CA GLU A 213 -15.07 -10.07 0.98
C GLU A 213 -16.01 -9.02 0.42
N PHE A 214 -16.10 -7.85 1.06
CA PHE A 214 -16.86 -6.73 0.54
C PHE A 214 -16.33 -6.27 -0.83
N LEU A 215 -15.02 -6.03 -0.96
CA LEU A 215 -14.41 -5.66 -2.23
C LEU A 215 -14.67 -6.72 -3.30
N LYS A 216 -14.49 -8.01 -2.97
CA LYS A 216 -14.78 -9.14 -3.86
C LYS A 216 -16.24 -9.16 -4.35
N SER A 217 -17.18 -8.82 -3.46
CA SER A 217 -18.60 -8.78 -3.80
C SER A 217 -19.00 -7.61 -4.71
N LYS A 218 -18.18 -6.56 -4.79
CA LYS A 218 -18.49 -5.31 -5.51
C LYS A 218 -17.68 -5.09 -6.78
N ILE A 219 -16.48 -5.64 -6.87
CA ILE A 219 -15.60 -5.51 -8.03
C ILE A 219 -15.77 -6.76 -8.91
N ALA A 220 -16.45 -6.58 -10.05
CA ALA A 220 -16.88 -7.71 -10.90
C ALA A 220 -15.71 -8.58 -11.39
N GLN A 221 -14.60 -7.96 -11.82
CA GLN A 221 -13.41 -8.66 -12.34
C GLN A 221 -12.36 -8.87 -11.22
N SER A 222 -12.78 -9.37 -10.06
CA SER A 222 -11.85 -9.59 -8.94
C SER A 222 -11.66 -11.07 -8.61
N LYS A 223 -10.45 -11.39 -8.15
CA LYS A 223 -10.12 -12.63 -7.44
C LYS A 223 -9.74 -12.27 -6.01
N MET A 224 -9.89 -13.21 -5.10
CA MET A 224 -9.53 -13.03 -3.70
C MET A 224 -8.68 -14.19 -3.23
N GLU A 225 -7.59 -13.88 -2.55
CA GLU A 225 -6.63 -14.85 -2.02
C GLU A 225 -6.31 -14.52 -0.56
N ILE A 226 -6.00 -15.53 0.21
CA ILE A 226 -5.65 -15.41 1.63
C ILE A 226 -4.22 -15.87 1.83
N VAL A 227 -3.42 -15.04 2.48
CA VAL A 227 -2.05 -15.40 2.85
C VAL A 227 -2.07 -16.00 4.26
N GLU A 228 -1.83 -17.30 4.33
CA GLU A 228 -1.73 -18.01 5.60
C GLU A 228 -0.43 -17.62 6.34
N GLY A 229 -0.47 -17.62 7.68
CA GLY A 229 0.67 -17.26 8.51
C GLY A 229 1.06 -15.78 8.42
N ALA A 230 0.12 -14.91 8.08
CA ALA A 230 0.30 -13.47 8.05
C ALA A 230 -0.92 -12.75 8.61
N ALA A 231 -0.68 -11.61 9.24
CA ALA A 231 -1.71 -10.65 9.64
C ALA A 231 -1.77 -9.47 8.65
N HIS A 232 -1.66 -8.24 9.13
CA HIS A 232 -1.80 -7.06 8.27
C HIS A 232 -0.57 -6.77 7.38
N MET A 233 0.59 -7.34 7.71
CA MET A 233 1.87 -7.06 7.03
C MET A 233 2.39 -8.26 6.20
N PRO A 234 1.60 -8.84 5.27
CA PRO A 234 2.00 -10.06 4.56
C PRO A 234 3.30 -9.89 3.74
N MET A 235 3.66 -8.65 3.35
CA MET A 235 4.91 -8.35 2.64
C MET A 235 6.15 -8.54 3.53
N LEU A 236 6.02 -8.50 4.85
CA LEU A 236 7.07 -8.75 5.83
C LEU A 236 6.95 -10.14 6.46
N GLU A 237 5.73 -10.57 6.77
CA GLU A 237 5.45 -11.82 7.50
C GLU A 237 5.57 -13.05 6.61
N ASN A 238 5.06 -13.00 5.38
CA ASN A 238 5.14 -14.11 4.42
C ASN A 238 5.33 -13.62 2.97
N PRO A 239 6.48 -12.95 2.68
CA PRO A 239 6.73 -12.36 1.36
C PRO A 239 6.75 -13.40 0.23
N LYS A 240 7.15 -14.64 0.51
CA LYS A 240 7.19 -15.73 -0.49
C LYS A 240 5.77 -16.12 -0.93
N ALA A 241 4.85 -16.32 0.00
CA ALA A 241 3.47 -16.63 -0.33
C ALA A 241 2.81 -15.45 -1.08
N LEU A 242 3.05 -14.22 -0.61
CA LEU A 242 2.52 -13.03 -1.28
C LEU A 242 3.04 -12.90 -2.72
N SER A 243 4.35 -13.05 -2.94
CA SER A 243 4.93 -12.95 -4.29
C SER A 243 4.46 -14.07 -5.22
N SER A 244 4.25 -15.29 -4.71
CA SER A 244 3.66 -16.39 -5.49
C SER A 244 2.27 -16.06 -5.99
N VAL A 245 1.38 -15.64 -5.09
CA VAL A 245 -0.01 -15.24 -5.41
C VAL A 245 -0.04 -14.09 -6.42
N LEU A 246 0.81 -13.07 -6.22
CA LEU A 246 0.94 -11.95 -7.14
C LEU A 246 1.43 -12.42 -8.53
N SER A 247 2.47 -13.26 -8.57
CA SER A 247 3.04 -13.77 -9.83
C SER A 247 2.02 -14.57 -10.64
N GLU A 248 1.24 -15.44 -9.99
CA GLU A 248 0.18 -16.21 -10.66
C GLU A 248 -0.87 -15.30 -11.31
N PHE A 249 -1.33 -14.28 -10.58
CA PHE A 249 -2.28 -13.32 -11.14
C PHE A 249 -1.67 -12.49 -12.27
N LEU A 250 -0.46 -11.96 -12.10
CA LEU A 250 0.20 -11.12 -13.10
C LEU A 250 0.43 -11.85 -14.44
N LYS A 251 0.71 -13.16 -14.41
CA LYS A 251 0.80 -13.99 -15.62
C LYS A 251 -0.51 -14.06 -16.41
N THR A 252 -1.66 -13.82 -15.79
CA THR A 252 -2.95 -13.80 -16.49
C THR A 252 -3.22 -12.49 -17.24
N LEU A 253 -2.38 -11.47 -17.04
CA LEU A 253 -2.52 -10.15 -17.66
C LEU A 253 -1.71 -10.00 -18.96
N SER A 254 -0.92 -11.02 -19.28
CA SER A 254 -0.01 -11.05 -20.44
C SER A 254 -0.75 -11.34 -21.73
#